data_e19c01ac0f95195c575d24dd70bd27fb
#
_entry.id   e19c01ac0f95195c575d24dd70bd27fb
#
_cell.length_a   1.000
_cell.length_b   1.000
_cell.length_c   1.000
_cell.angle_alpha   90.00
_cell.angle_beta   90.00
_cell.angle_gamma   90.00
#
_symmetry.space_group_name_H-M   'P 1'
#
loop_
_entity.id
_entity.type
_entity.pdbx_description
1 polymer ?
#
loop_
_entity_poly.entity_id
_entity_poly.type
_entity_poly.pdbx_seq_one_letter_code
_entity_poly.pdbx_strand_id
1 'polypeptide(L)'
;SEYILSGEKADVVVLELSSFQLQTCSTLHPRVGILLNISENHLDFHKDMDEYISAKMRLFANQTETDLAVLQDGMDELAGKYGIKARKIHYTESDRFPDMQLMGPHNRCNAEAAWLACREFGVTEEAAARAVAAFQPLEHRLEKVAEINGVQYVNDSKCTTVEALRVALSSFDRPVVLLAGGKFKGGDLPGLCPLLKEHARCVALFGASRERFEPAWRDTLPVTWDRTLEQALRRVA
;
A
#
# COMPACT_ATOMS: atom_id res chain seq x y z
N SER A 1 13.31 -19.60 -7.75
CA SER A 1 12.17 -19.70 -6.83
C SER A 1 11.72 -21.15 -6.74
N GLU A 2 11.06 -21.52 -5.69
CA GLU A 2 10.51 -22.88 -5.48
C GLU A 2 9.63 -23.33 -6.66
N TYR A 3 8.83 -22.42 -7.23
CA TYR A 3 8.01 -22.70 -8.42
C TYR A 3 8.83 -23.22 -9.61
N ILE A 4 9.98 -22.59 -9.92
CA ILE A 4 10.83 -23.05 -11.03
C ILE A 4 11.43 -24.42 -10.71
N LEU A 5 11.71 -24.69 -9.45
CA LEU A 5 12.31 -25.96 -8.99
C LEU A 5 11.27 -27.08 -8.85
N SER A 6 9.99 -26.75 -8.61
CA SER A 6 8.92 -27.75 -8.50
C SER A 6 8.59 -28.44 -9.79
N GLY A 7 8.89 -27.84 -10.94
CA GLY A 7 8.50 -28.35 -12.27
C GLY A 7 7.01 -28.28 -12.55
N GLU A 8 6.22 -27.63 -11.69
CA GLU A 8 4.78 -27.39 -11.89
C GLU A 8 4.55 -26.49 -13.10
N LYS A 9 3.48 -26.74 -13.83
CA LYS A 9 3.04 -25.89 -14.94
C LYS A 9 1.89 -25.03 -14.46
N ALA A 10 2.03 -23.71 -14.60
CA ALA A 10 0.94 -22.76 -14.39
C ALA A 10 0.57 -22.10 -15.73
N ASP A 11 -0.73 -21.87 -15.94
CA ASP A 11 -1.22 -21.12 -17.09
C ASP A 11 -0.87 -19.63 -16.99
N VAL A 12 -0.86 -19.11 -15.77
CA VAL A 12 -0.52 -17.71 -15.46
C VAL A 12 0.38 -17.66 -14.23
N VAL A 13 1.46 -16.88 -14.32
CA VAL A 13 2.37 -16.60 -13.20
C VAL A 13 2.26 -15.13 -12.82
N VAL A 14 1.96 -14.87 -11.55
CA VAL A 14 1.91 -13.50 -11.01
C VAL A 14 3.21 -13.22 -10.26
N LEU A 15 3.91 -12.15 -10.66
CA LEU A 15 5.18 -11.73 -10.06
C LEU A 15 5.03 -10.35 -9.44
N GLU A 16 5.41 -10.22 -8.17
CA GLU A 16 5.69 -8.94 -7.54
C GLU A 16 7.17 -8.61 -7.72
N LEU A 17 7.46 -7.47 -8.34
CA LEU A 17 8.81 -7.07 -8.68
C LEU A 17 9.14 -5.70 -8.07
N SER A 18 10.22 -5.65 -7.30
CA SER A 18 10.77 -4.40 -6.78
C SER A 18 11.51 -3.62 -7.87
N SER A 19 11.72 -2.31 -7.65
CA SER A 19 12.57 -1.49 -8.51
C SER A 19 13.99 -2.05 -8.64
N PHE A 20 14.52 -2.64 -7.57
CA PHE A 20 15.86 -3.29 -7.57
C PHE A 20 15.95 -4.46 -8.55
N GLN A 21 14.92 -5.31 -8.57
CA GLN A 21 14.85 -6.44 -9.50
C GLN A 21 14.65 -5.96 -10.94
N LEU A 22 13.73 -5.00 -11.15
CA LEU A 22 13.47 -4.44 -12.48
C LEU A 22 14.69 -3.73 -13.07
N GLN A 23 15.53 -3.11 -12.26
CA GLN A 23 16.75 -2.42 -12.71
C GLN A 23 17.71 -3.34 -13.47
N THR A 24 17.73 -4.63 -13.16
CA THR A 24 18.57 -5.63 -13.82
C THR A 24 17.83 -6.47 -14.85
N CYS A 25 16.51 -6.33 -14.99
CA CYS A 25 15.73 -7.05 -16.00
C CYS A 25 15.90 -6.43 -17.38
N SER A 26 16.36 -7.23 -18.36
CA SER A 26 16.51 -6.80 -19.76
C SER A 26 15.53 -7.49 -20.71
N THR A 27 15.13 -8.72 -20.38
CA THR A 27 14.32 -9.59 -21.27
C THR A 27 12.91 -9.85 -20.73
N LEU A 28 12.54 -9.27 -19.59
CA LEU A 28 11.20 -9.41 -19.03
C LEU A 28 10.16 -8.87 -20.00
N HIS A 29 9.18 -9.71 -20.35
CA HIS A 29 8.08 -9.36 -21.25
C HIS A 29 6.77 -9.87 -20.63
N PRO A 30 6.16 -9.13 -19.73
CA PRO A 30 4.89 -9.53 -19.14
C PRO A 30 3.74 -9.25 -20.11
N ARG A 31 2.80 -10.19 -20.24
CA ARG A 31 1.54 -9.96 -20.97
C ARG A 31 0.69 -8.85 -20.33
N VAL A 32 0.71 -8.76 -19.03
CA VAL A 32 0.08 -7.67 -18.26
C VAL A 32 1.10 -7.09 -17.29
N GLY A 33 1.38 -5.81 -17.41
CA GLY A 33 2.16 -5.05 -16.45
C GLY A 33 1.25 -4.16 -15.62
N ILE A 34 1.40 -4.16 -14.29
CA ILE A 34 0.64 -3.30 -13.39
C ILE A 34 1.60 -2.36 -12.67
N LEU A 35 1.36 -1.07 -12.77
CA LEU A 35 2.03 -0.05 -11.97
C LEU A 35 1.02 0.59 -11.01
N LEU A 36 1.11 0.22 -9.72
CA LEU A 36 0.12 0.64 -8.73
C LEU A 36 0.26 2.12 -8.37
N ASN A 37 1.48 2.55 -8.07
CA ASN A 37 1.76 3.93 -7.73
C ASN A 37 3.26 4.25 -7.87
N ILE A 38 3.56 5.54 -7.86
CA ILE A 38 4.91 6.07 -7.71
C ILE A 38 4.87 7.12 -6.61
N SER A 39 5.59 6.87 -5.55
CA SER A 39 5.80 7.80 -4.45
C SER A 39 7.27 7.75 -4.01
N GLU A 40 7.73 8.78 -3.36
CA GLU A 40 9.09 8.84 -2.86
C GLU A 40 9.38 7.64 -1.94
N ASN A 41 10.29 6.79 -2.38
CA ASN A 41 10.70 5.60 -1.66
C ASN A 41 12.07 5.14 -2.17
N HIS A 42 12.81 4.39 -1.33
CA HIS A 42 14.09 3.77 -1.70
C HIS A 42 15.17 4.73 -2.22
N LEU A 43 15.16 6.01 -1.78
CA LEU A 43 16.21 6.98 -2.10
C LEU A 43 17.50 6.74 -1.30
N ASP A 44 17.52 5.78 -0.41
CA ASP A 44 18.70 5.19 0.21
C ASP A 44 19.48 4.26 -0.74
N PHE A 45 18.82 3.80 -1.81
CA PHE A 45 19.41 2.94 -2.83
C PHE A 45 19.48 3.61 -4.21
N HIS A 46 18.38 4.17 -4.70
CA HIS A 46 18.35 4.92 -5.95
C HIS A 46 18.93 6.32 -5.74
N LYS A 47 19.70 6.78 -6.70
CA LYS A 47 20.33 8.10 -6.67
C LYS A 47 19.32 9.24 -6.52
N ASP A 48 18.18 9.11 -7.22
CA ASP A 48 17.09 10.09 -7.24
C ASP A 48 15.78 9.42 -7.70
N MET A 49 14.70 10.21 -7.70
CA MET A 49 13.38 9.75 -8.17
C MET A 49 13.36 9.37 -9.65
N ASP A 50 14.18 10.00 -10.49
CA ASP A 50 14.22 9.67 -11.92
C ASP A 50 14.80 8.26 -12.14
N GLU A 51 15.84 7.88 -11.42
CA GLU A 51 16.40 6.52 -11.45
C GLU A 51 15.38 5.50 -10.92
N TYR A 52 14.72 5.80 -9.80
CA TYR A 52 13.68 4.93 -9.24
C TYR A 52 12.52 4.72 -10.21
N ILE A 53 12.00 5.78 -10.81
CA ILE A 53 10.93 5.72 -11.81
C ILE A 53 11.40 4.93 -13.03
N SER A 54 12.60 5.24 -13.55
CA SER A 54 13.18 4.55 -14.70
C SER A 54 13.28 3.05 -14.46
N ALA A 55 13.73 2.63 -13.28
CA ALA A 55 13.78 1.23 -12.90
C ALA A 55 12.38 0.57 -12.93
N LYS A 56 11.36 1.20 -12.36
CA LYS A 56 9.98 0.68 -12.39
C LYS A 56 9.40 0.60 -13.81
N MET A 57 9.68 1.59 -14.64
CA MET A 57 9.18 1.64 -16.01
C MET A 57 9.77 0.55 -16.92
N ARG A 58 10.87 -0.09 -16.53
CA ARG A 58 11.40 -1.28 -17.23
C ARG A 58 10.41 -2.44 -17.28
N LEU A 59 9.42 -2.46 -16.38
CA LEU A 59 8.31 -3.42 -16.45
C LEU A 59 7.65 -3.46 -17.83
N PHE A 60 7.57 -2.31 -18.50
CA PHE A 60 6.88 -2.15 -19.78
C PHE A 60 7.83 -2.14 -21.01
N ALA A 61 9.14 -2.17 -20.79
CA ALA A 61 10.13 -1.90 -21.83
C ALA A 61 10.05 -2.84 -23.05
N ASN A 62 9.68 -4.11 -22.83
CA ASN A 62 9.58 -5.10 -23.90
C ASN A 62 8.13 -5.43 -24.28
N GLN A 63 7.14 -4.75 -23.69
CA GLN A 63 5.74 -4.92 -24.08
C GLN A 63 5.50 -4.39 -25.48
N THR A 64 4.53 -5.01 -26.15
CA THR A 64 4.06 -4.69 -27.50
C THR A 64 2.60 -4.21 -27.45
N GLU A 65 2.03 -3.85 -28.59
CA GLU A 65 0.64 -3.43 -28.72
C GLU A 65 -0.39 -4.52 -28.34
N THR A 66 0.04 -5.78 -28.33
CA THR A 66 -0.81 -6.92 -27.92
C THR A 66 -0.86 -7.12 -26.42
N ASP A 67 0.03 -6.48 -25.67
CA ASP A 67 0.10 -6.57 -24.21
C ASP A 67 -0.75 -5.50 -23.53
N LEU A 68 -0.84 -5.57 -22.20
CA LEU A 68 -1.64 -4.65 -21.39
C LEU A 68 -0.77 -3.95 -20.34
N ALA A 69 -0.87 -2.63 -20.28
CA ALA A 69 -0.37 -1.81 -19.18
C ALA A 69 -1.55 -1.30 -18.34
N VAL A 70 -1.63 -1.73 -17.09
CA VAL A 70 -2.61 -1.26 -16.10
C VAL A 70 -1.94 -0.20 -15.25
N LEU A 71 -2.42 1.03 -15.34
CA LEU A 71 -1.80 2.22 -14.76
C LEU A 71 -2.80 2.93 -13.84
N GLN A 72 -2.32 3.53 -12.78
CA GLN A 72 -3.16 4.44 -12.01
C GLN A 72 -3.52 5.67 -12.86
N ASP A 73 -4.72 6.19 -12.68
CA ASP A 73 -5.15 7.41 -13.37
C ASP A 73 -4.18 8.57 -13.12
N GLY A 74 -3.96 9.40 -14.14
CA GLY A 74 -2.98 10.49 -14.11
C GLY A 74 -1.55 10.09 -14.53
N MET A 75 -1.29 8.81 -14.89
CA MET A 75 0.06 8.36 -15.31
C MET A 75 0.32 8.48 -16.82
N ASP A 76 -0.53 9.13 -17.59
CA ASP A 76 -0.40 9.24 -19.06
C ASP A 76 0.88 9.93 -19.51
N GLU A 77 1.25 11.04 -18.87
CA GLU A 77 2.47 11.78 -19.17
C GLU A 77 3.71 10.88 -18.96
N LEU A 78 3.73 10.14 -17.84
CA LEU A 78 4.79 9.22 -17.55
C LEU A 78 4.84 8.08 -18.57
N ALA A 79 3.70 7.51 -18.90
CA ALA A 79 3.59 6.45 -19.91
C ALA A 79 4.10 6.92 -21.28
N GLY A 80 3.82 8.17 -21.65
CA GLY A 80 4.32 8.83 -22.86
C GLY A 80 5.83 9.04 -22.81
N LYS A 81 6.36 9.57 -21.71
CA LYS A 81 7.81 9.80 -21.49
C LYS A 81 8.62 8.51 -21.70
N TYR A 82 8.09 7.36 -21.24
CA TYR A 82 8.77 6.07 -21.37
C TYR A 82 8.34 5.24 -22.57
N GLY A 83 7.48 5.76 -23.44
CA GLY A 83 7.13 5.12 -24.71
C GLY A 83 6.44 3.77 -24.56
N ILE A 84 5.54 3.60 -23.57
CA ILE A 84 4.80 2.35 -23.37
C ILE A 84 3.99 2.02 -24.63
N LYS A 85 4.29 0.90 -25.28
CA LYS A 85 3.63 0.44 -26.51
C LYS A 85 2.34 -0.33 -26.24
N ALA A 86 2.24 -0.98 -25.08
CA ALA A 86 1.09 -1.77 -24.68
C ALA A 86 -0.21 -0.94 -24.70
N ARG A 87 -1.35 -1.62 -24.88
CA ARG A 87 -2.67 -1.04 -24.62
C ARG A 87 -2.72 -0.55 -23.18
N LYS A 88 -3.14 0.68 -22.96
CA LYS A 88 -3.21 1.27 -21.62
C LYS A 88 -4.64 1.19 -21.11
N ILE A 89 -4.81 0.75 -19.87
CA ILE A 89 -6.05 0.87 -19.11
C ILE A 89 -5.71 1.56 -17.80
N HIS A 90 -6.49 2.58 -17.48
CA HIS A 90 -6.34 3.32 -16.24
C HIS A 90 -7.33 2.82 -15.20
N TYR A 91 -6.93 2.86 -13.94
CA TYR A 91 -7.77 2.57 -12.81
C TYR A 91 -7.72 3.70 -11.79
N THR A 92 -8.79 3.82 -11.07
CA THR A 92 -8.96 4.69 -9.92
C THR A 92 -9.65 3.91 -8.81
N GLU A 93 -9.94 4.56 -7.70
CA GLU A 93 -10.77 4.00 -6.66
C GLU A 93 -12.16 3.59 -7.22
N SER A 94 -12.63 2.41 -6.81
CA SER A 94 -13.89 1.84 -7.29
C SER A 94 -14.60 1.08 -6.18
N ASP A 95 -15.92 1.23 -6.10
CA ASP A 95 -16.82 0.47 -5.21
C ASP A 95 -17.32 -0.83 -5.84
N ARG A 96 -16.67 -1.32 -6.89
CA ARG A 96 -17.03 -2.55 -7.61
C ARG A 96 -17.15 -3.77 -6.69
N PHE A 97 -16.34 -3.83 -5.65
CA PHE A 97 -16.26 -4.96 -4.72
C PHE A 97 -16.67 -4.54 -3.30
N PRO A 98 -17.99 -4.34 -3.04
CA PRO A 98 -18.45 -3.81 -1.75
C PRO A 98 -18.21 -4.77 -0.58
N ASP A 99 -18.10 -6.09 -0.84
CA ASP A 99 -17.87 -7.11 0.18
C ASP A 99 -16.39 -7.35 0.50
N MET A 100 -15.48 -6.49 -0.03
CA MET A 100 -14.05 -6.59 0.23
C MET A 100 -13.74 -6.40 1.71
N GLN A 101 -12.92 -7.30 2.28
CA GLN A 101 -12.51 -7.23 3.69
C GLN A 101 -11.36 -6.26 3.94
N LEU A 102 -10.62 -5.86 2.90
CA LEU A 102 -9.52 -4.91 3.00
C LEU A 102 -10.03 -3.49 3.17
N MET A 103 -9.48 -2.77 4.14
CA MET A 103 -9.87 -1.39 4.46
C MET A 103 -9.13 -0.37 3.59
N GLY A 104 -9.79 0.75 3.32
CA GLY A 104 -9.20 1.96 2.76
C GLY A 104 -9.23 2.07 1.23
N PRO A 105 -9.20 3.33 0.72
CA PRO A 105 -9.30 3.65 -0.70
C PRO A 105 -8.17 3.03 -1.53
N HIS A 106 -6.95 2.94 -0.98
CA HIS A 106 -5.83 2.30 -1.67
C HIS A 106 -6.06 0.83 -1.98
N ASN A 107 -6.78 0.09 -1.11
CA ASN A 107 -7.13 -1.30 -1.36
C ASN A 107 -8.25 -1.43 -2.40
N ARG A 108 -9.18 -0.48 -2.48
CA ARG A 108 -10.13 -0.40 -3.59
C ARG A 108 -9.44 -0.18 -4.93
N CYS A 109 -8.44 0.71 -4.97
CA CYS A 109 -7.56 0.87 -6.13
C CYS A 109 -6.83 -0.44 -6.48
N ASN A 110 -6.25 -1.13 -5.50
CA ASN A 110 -5.53 -2.39 -5.72
C ASN A 110 -6.45 -3.48 -6.27
N ALA A 111 -7.67 -3.59 -5.74
CA ALA A 111 -8.67 -4.57 -6.22
C ALA A 111 -9.10 -4.27 -7.66
N GLU A 112 -9.31 -2.99 -8.01
CA GLU A 112 -9.63 -2.58 -9.38
C GLU A 112 -8.48 -2.88 -10.35
N ALA A 113 -7.24 -2.58 -9.98
CA ALA A 113 -6.07 -2.91 -10.79
C ALA A 113 -5.93 -4.43 -11.01
N ALA A 114 -6.13 -5.22 -9.95
CA ALA A 114 -6.10 -6.67 -10.04
C ALA A 114 -7.22 -7.20 -10.94
N TRP A 115 -8.43 -6.67 -10.82
CA TRP A 115 -9.56 -7.01 -11.69
C TRP A 115 -9.26 -6.73 -13.16
N LEU A 116 -8.78 -5.53 -13.48
CA LEU A 116 -8.44 -5.15 -14.85
C LEU A 116 -7.38 -6.06 -15.48
N ALA A 117 -6.45 -6.56 -14.67
CA ALA A 117 -5.46 -7.53 -15.12
C ALA A 117 -6.07 -8.93 -15.31
N CYS A 118 -6.86 -9.41 -14.36
CA CYS A 118 -7.43 -10.77 -14.39
C CYS A 118 -8.42 -10.98 -15.54
N ARG A 119 -9.21 -9.96 -15.89
CA ARG A 119 -10.16 -10.06 -17.01
C ARG A 119 -9.49 -10.28 -18.37
N GLU A 120 -8.20 -9.89 -18.52
CA GLU A 120 -7.41 -10.17 -19.72
C GLU A 120 -7.20 -11.71 -19.93
N PHE A 121 -7.35 -12.47 -18.85
CA PHE A 121 -7.26 -13.92 -18.85
C PHE A 121 -8.65 -14.60 -18.75
N GLY A 122 -9.73 -13.87 -19.01
CA GLY A 122 -11.09 -14.40 -19.07
C GLY A 122 -11.76 -14.61 -17.70
N VAL A 123 -11.20 -14.04 -16.62
CA VAL A 123 -11.88 -14.04 -15.31
C VAL A 123 -13.13 -13.17 -15.41
N THR A 124 -14.27 -13.67 -14.92
CA THR A 124 -15.52 -12.89 -14.87
C THR A 124 -15.58 -11.99 -13.65
N GLU A 125 -16.39 -10.93 -13.70
CA GLU A 125 -16.53 -10.00 -12.57
C GLU A 125 -17.07 -10.70 -11.33
N GLU A 126 -18.01 -11.66 -11.49
CA GLU A 126 -18.55 -12.43 -10.38
C GLU A 126 -17.50 -13.34 -9.74
N ALA A 127 -16.59 -13.90 -10.54
CA ALA A 127 -15.48 -14.70 -10.01
C ALA A 127 -14.48 -13.83 -9.24
N ALA A 128 -14.16 -12.65 -9.77
CA ALA A 128 -13.32 -11.66 -9.10
C ALA A 128 -13.97 -11.18 -7.79
N ALA A 129 -15.28 -10.86 -7.79
CA ALA A 129 -16.00 -10.43 -6.61
C ALA A 129 -15.95 -11.48 -5.49
N ARG A 130 -16.19 -12.77 -5.84
CA ARG A 130 -16.05 -13.87 -4.86
C ARG A 130 -14.62 -13.99 -4.31
N ALA A 131 -13.62 -13.86 -5.15
CA ALA A 131 -12.22 -13.95 -4.73
C ALA A 131 -11.82 -12.78 -3.81
N VAL A 132 -12.22 -11.56 -4.15
CA VAL A 132 -11.97 -10.35 -3.36
C VAL A 132 -12.69 -10.41 -2.00
N ALA A 133 -13.96 -10.85 -1.97
CA ALA A 133 -14.72 -11.02 -0.72
C ALA A 133 -14.12 -12.11 0.20
N ALA A 134 -13.55 -13.16 -0.38
CA ALA A 134 -12.90 -14.24 0.37
C ALA A 134 -11.46 -13.90 0.82
N PHE A 135 -10.84 -12.86 0.22
CA PHE A 135 -9.46 -12.49 0.51
C PHE A 135 -9.35 -11.90 1.92
N GLN A 136 -8.51 -12.51 2.73
CA GLN A 136 -8.27 -12.04 4.09
C GLN A 136 -7.08 -11.07 4.12
N PRO A 137 -7.15 -10.00 4.93
CA PRO A 137 -6.01 -9.12 5.18
C PRO A 137 -4.80 -9.93 5.65
N LEU A 138 -3.60 -9.51 5.22
CA LEU A 138 -2.37 -10.07 5.79
C LEU A 138 -2.27 -9.66 7.26
N GLU A 139 -1.77 -10.57 8.10
CA GLU A 139 -1.47 -10.27 9.50
C GLU A 139 -0.68 -8.97 9.64
N HIS A 140 -1.07 -8.15 10.60
CA HIS A 140 -0.42 -6.88 10.93
C HIS A 140 -0.52 -5.78 9.85
N ARG A 141 -1.46 -5.90 8.90
CA ARG A 141 -1.73 -4.89 7.85
C ARG A 141 -3.18 -4.46 7.89
N LEU A 142 -3.49 -3.38 8.63
CA LEU A 142 -4.85 -2.92 8.93
C LEU A 142 -5.78 -4.08 9.33
N GLU A 143 -5.22 -5.01 10.08
CA GLU A 143 -5.85 -6.24 10.51
C GLU A 143 -6.87 -5.94 11.62
N LYS A 144 -8.15 -6.23 11.40
CA LYS A 144 -9.18 -6.13 12.43
C LYS A 144 -9.01 -7.30 13.41
N VAL A 145 -8.42 -7.03 14.57
CA VAL A 145 -8.12 -8.07 15.59
C VAL A 145 -9.25 -8.30 16.58
N ALA A 146 -10.07 -7.28 16.86
CA ALA A 146 -11.21 -7.39 17.77
C ALA A 146 -12.23 -6.27 17.55
N GLU A 147 -13.44 -6.50 18.04
CA GLU A 147 -14.44 -5.45 18.29
C GLU A 147 -15.02 -5.65 19.67
N ILE A 148 -14.85 -4.67 20.56
CA ILE A 148 -15.28 -4.73 21.96
C ILE A 148 -16.07 -3.46 22.27
N ASN A 149 -17.33 -3.62 22.71
CA ASN A 149 -18.23 -2.50 23.02
C ASN A 149 -18.35 -1.46 21.89
N GLY A 150 -18.35 -1.89 20.62
CA GLY A 150 -18.43 -1.01 19.45
C GLY A 150 -17.12 -0.31 19.08
N VAL A 151 -16.04 -0.58 19.81
CA VAL A 151 -14.68 -0.14 19.46
C VAL A 151 -13.95 -1.22 18.67
N GLN A 152 -13.50 -0.86 17.48
CA GLN A 152 -12.67 -1.74 16.66
C GLN A 152 -11.20 -1.59 17.03
N TYR A 153 -10.53 -2.71 17.21
CA TYR A 153 -9.08 -2.78 17.43
C TYR A 153 -8.43 -3.28 16.15
N VAL A 154 -7.56 -2.43 15.60
CA VAL A 154 -6.88 -2.71 14.32
C VAL A 154 -5.37 -2.75 14.53
N ASN A 155 -4.75 -3.81 14.06
CA ASN A 155 -3.30 -4.01 14.10
C ASN A 155 -2.69 -3.66 12.75
N ASP A 156 -1.85 -2.64 12.73
CA ASP A 156 -1.08 -2.22 11.55
C ASP A 156 0.43 -2.12 11.88
N SER A 157 0.95 -3.07 12.63
CA SER A 157 2.36 -3.05 13.07
C SER A 157 3.37 -3.20 11.93
N LYS A 158 2.94 -3.56 10.72
CA LYS A 158 3.72 -3.45 9.48
C LYS A 158 3.84 -2.04 8.93
N CYS A 159 3.07 -1.08 9.42
CA CYS A 159 3.20 0.34 9.16
C CYS A 159 4.50 0.86 9.81
N THR A 160 5.59 0.87 9.07
CA THR A 160 6.93 1.22 9.58
C THR A 160 7.46 2.53 9.02
N THR A 161 6.70 3.24 8.21
CA THR A 161 7.05 4.53 7.59
C THR A 161 5.98 5.58 7.85
N VAL A 162 6.35 6.86 7.79
CA VAL A 162 5.41 7.98 7.90
C VAL A 162 4.35 7.93 6.79
N GLU A 163 4.75 7.53 5.58
CA GLU A 163 3.84 7.43 4.45
C GLU A 163 2.81 6.28 4.62
N ALA A 164 3.25 5.15 5.15
CA ALA A 164 2.32 4.07 5.50
C ALA A 164 1.30 4.51 6.56
N LEU A 165 1.73 5.28 7.57
CA LEU A 165 0.83 5.84 8.58
C LEU A 165 -0.17 6.83 7.97
N ARG A 166 0.24 7.64 7.00
CA ARG A 166 -0.64 8.51 6.22
C ARG A 166 -1.77 7.71 5.58
N VAL A 167 -1.42 6.66 4.87
CA VAL A 167 -2.37 5.75 4.21
C VAL A 167 -3.28 5.07 5.21
N ALA A 168 -2.72 4.60 6.34
CA ALA A 168 -3.49 3.95 7.39
C ALA A 168 -4.54 4.88 8.00
N LEU A 169 -4.18 6.11 8.38
CA LEU A 169 -5.10 7.09 8.94
C LEU A 169 -6.25 7.42 7.98
N SER A 170 -5.95 7.60 6.68
CA SER A 170 -6.95 7.86 5.64
C SER A 170 -7.87 6.66 5.34
N SER A 171 -7.60 5.50 5.93
CA SER A 171 -8.41 4.29 5.72
C SER A 171 -9.60 4.16 6.66
N PHE A 172 -9.76 5.10 7.60
CA PHE A 172 -10.82 5.07 8.60
C PHE A 172 -11.84 6.18 8.37
N ASP A 173 -13.12 5.80 8.36
CA ASP A 173 -14.27 6.72 8.26
C ASP A 173 -14.64 7.34 9.61
N ARG A 174 -14.05 6.85 10.70
CA ARG A 174 -14.29 7.29 12.08
C ARG A 174 -12.98 7.69 12.75
N PRO A 175 -13.01 8.69 13.65
CA PRO A 175 -11.81 9.08 14.38
C PRO A 175 -11.20 7.92 15.17
N VAL A 176 -9.88 7.77 15.07
CA VAL A 176 -9.12 6.71 15.74
C VAL A 176 -8.42 7.21 17.01
N VAL A 177 -8.09 6.31 17.90
CA VAL A 177 -7.04 6.46 18.90
C VAL A 177 -5.80 5.80 18.35
N LEU A 178 -4.76 6.59 18.02
CA LEU A 178 -3.55 6.08 17.43
C LEU A 178 -2.59 5.60 18.53
N LEU A 179 -2.28 4.29 18.54
CA LEU A 179 -1.17 3.76 19.34
C LEU A 179 0.06 3.68 18.44
N ALA A 180 1.08 4.48 18.73
CA ALA A 180 2.30 4.54 17.92
C ALA A 180 3.55 4.34 18.78
N GLY A 181 4.52 3.58 18.25
CA GLY A 181 5.75 3.28 18.98
C GLY A 181 6.81 2.61 18.12
N GLY A 182 7.85 2.13 18.78
CA GLY A 182 8.95 1.45 18.10
C GLY A 182 10.09 2.39 17.73
N LYS A 183 10.98 1.95 16.82
CA LYS A 183 12.16 2.72 16.39
C LYS A 183 11.81 3.58 15.18
N PHE A 184 11.96 4.90 15.32
CA PHE A 184 11.77 5.83 14.21
C PHE A 184 12.84 5.62 13.12
N LYS A 185 12.38 5.47 11.87
CA LYS A 185 13.24 5.21 10.70
C LYS A 185 13.39 6.43 9.77
N GLY A 186 12.85 7.59 10.17
CA GLY A 186 12.87 8.79 9.34
C GLY A 186 11.50 9.12 8.75
N GLY A 187 11.41 10.28 8.09
CA GLY A 187 10.21 10.81 7.47
C GLY A 187 9.70 12.09 8.13
N ASP A 188 8.74 12.74 7.47
CA ASP A 188 8.16 14.02 7.88
C ASP A 188 7.02 13.84 8.88
N LEU A 189 7.33 13.75 10.17
CA LEU A 189 6.33 13.66 11.25
C LEU A 189 5.43 14.92 11.34
N PRO A 190 5.95 16.16 11.26
CA PRO A 190 5.12 17.36 11.21
C PRO A 190 4.12 17.37 10.05
N GLY A 191 4.49 16.86 8.88
CA GLY A 191 3.61 16.75 7.72
C GLY A 191 2.39 15.85 7.91
N LEU A 192 2.34 15.06 9.00
CA LEU A 192 1.15 14.29 9.39
C LEU A 192 0.14 15.09 10.24
N CYS A 193 0.53 16.25 10.79
CA CYS A 193 -0.32 17.01 11.71
C CYS A 193 -1.73 17.32 11.19
N PRO A 194 -1.91 17.75 9.91
CA PRO A 194 -3.26 17.98 9.37
C PRO A 194 -4.11 16.71 9.40
N LEU A 195 -3.55 15.59 8.99
CA LEU A 195 -4.25 14.31 8.91
C LEU A 195 -4.57 13.74 10.31
N LEU A 196 -3.63 13.86 11.25
CA LEU A 196 -3.87 13.49 12.64
C LEU A 196 -5.01 14.29 13.25
N LYS A 197 -5.07 15.60 12.98
CA LYS A 197 -6.16 16.47 13.47
C LYS A 197 -7.52 16.07 12.90
N GLU A 198 -7.55 15.59 11.66
CA GLU A 198 -8.78 15.16 10.98
C GLU A 198 -9.23 13.77 11.45
N HIS A 199 -8.31 12.81 11.53
CA HIS A 199 -8.63 11.40 11.71
C HIS A 199 -8.38 10.85 13.12
N ALA A 200 -7.60 11.52 13.98
CA ALA A 200 -7.27 11.01 15.30
C ALA A 200 -7.87 11.85 16.44
N ARG A 201 -8.34 11.19 17.50
CA ARG A 201 -8.75 11.86 18.75
C ARG A 201 -7.57 12.15 19.67
N CYS A 202 -6.65 11.23 19.73
CA CYS A 202 -5.40 11.33 20.50
C CYS A 202 -4.37 10.34 20.01
N VAL A 203 -3.12 10.52 20.45
CA VAL A 203 -2.02 9.60 20.22
C VAL A 203 -1.51 9.05 21.55
N ALA A 204 -1.47 7.74 21.68
CA ALA A 204 -0.85 7.03 22.78
C ALA A 204 0.50 6.47 22.31
N LEU A 205 1.58 7.14 22.67
CA LEU A 205 2.94 6.71 22.33
C LEU A 205 3.42 5.65 23.29
N PHE A 206 4.26 4.73 22.79
CA PHE A 206 4.94 3.76 23.64
C PHE A 206 6.37 3.44 23.16
N GLY A 207 7.20 2.95 24.09
CA GLY A 207 8.55 2.51 23.76
C GLY A 207 9.55 3.63 23.48
N ALA A 208 10.48 3.43 22.54
CA ALA A 208 11.73 4.19 22.44
C ALA A 208 11.65 5.54 21.68
N SER A 209 10.58 5.80 20.93
CA SER A 209 10.58 6.97 20.02
C SER A 209 9.89 8.23 20.57
N ARG A 210 9.69 8.30 21.88
CA ARG A 210 9.04 9.45 22.55
C ARG A 210 9.61 10.79 22.11
N GLU A 211 10.94 10.92 22.18
CA GLU A 211 11.66 12.16 21.90
C GLU A 211 11.47 12.68 20.46
N ARG A 212 11.04 11.83 19.55
CA ARG A 212 10.79 12.18 18.15
C ARG A 212 9.31 12.47 17.88
N PHE A 213 8.42 11.64 18.37
CA PHE A 213 6.98 11.74 18.08
C PHE A 213 6.30 12.81 18.92
N GLU A 214 6.57 12.87 20.24
CA GLU A 214 5.88 13.79 21.14
C GLU A 214 6.07 15.26 20.77
N PRO A 215 7.27 15.78 20.50
CA PRO A 215 7.47 17.16 20.07
C PRO A 215 6.81 17.48 18.72
N ALA A 216 6.71 16.48 17.82
CA ALA A 216 6.11 16.71 16.51
C ALA A 216 4.58 16.85 16.55
N TRP A 217 3.92 16.22 17.53
CA TRP A 217 2.46 16.09 17.51
C TRP A 217 1.73 16.69 18.71
N ARG A 218 2.41 16.99 19.84
CA ARG A 218 1.78 17.48 21.10
C ARG A 218 0.98 18.76 20.95
N ASP A 219 1.33 19.63 20.00
CA ASP A 219 0.63 20.90 19.75
C ASP A 219 -0.56 20.74 18.79
N THR A 220 -0.74 19.53 18.22
CA THR A 220 -1.81 19.21 17.26
C THR A 220 -3.01 18.54 17.93
N LEU A 221 -2.75 17.58 18.83
CA LEU A 221 -3.77 16.80 19.52
C LEU A 221 -3.20 16.24 20.85
N PRO A 222 -4.03 15.71 21.77
CA PRO A 222 -3.55 15.10 23.00
C PRO A 222 -2.60 13.95 22.72
N VAL A 223 -1.40 14.01 23.29
CA VAL A 223 -0.36 12.98 23.19
C VAL A 223 -0.03 12.47 24.59
N THR A 224 -0.03 11.16 24.77
CA THR A 224 0.43 10.48 25.99
C THR A 224 1.61 9.58 25.68
N TRP A 225 2.36 9.17 26.72
CA TRP A 225 3.44 8.20 26.56
C TRP A 225 3.48 7.22 27.71
N ASP A 226 3.74 5.95 27.37
CA ASP A 226 3.92 4.85 28.30
C ASP A 226 5.12 3.99 27.88
N ARG A 227 5.65 3.17 28.82
CA ARG A 227 6.81 2.34 28.51
C ARG A 227 6.47 1.18 27.57
N THR A 228 5.26 0.64 27.67
CA THR A 228 4.83 -0.54 26.92
C THR A 228 3.52 -0.27 26.19
N LEU A 229 3.28 -1.04 25.10
CA LEU A 229 2.01 -1.02 24.37
C LEU A 229 0.83 -1.33 25.30
N GLU A 230 0.97 -2.30 26.22
CA GLU A 230 -0.08 -2.66 27.15
C GLU A 230 -0.49 -1.49 28.05
N GLN A 231 0.48 -0.73 28.58
CA GLN A 231 0.21 0.46 29.40
C GLN A 231 -0.48 1.54 28.60
N ALA A 232 0.02 1.82 27.36
CA ALA A 232 -0.61 2.79 26.47
C ALA A 232 -2.05 2.40 26.12
N LEU A 233 -2.30 1.12 25.80
CA LEU A 233 -3.63 0.62 25.52
C LEU A 233 -4.57 0.77 26.73
N ARG A 234 -4.14 0.37 27.93
CA ARG A 234 -4.93 0.50 29.17
C ARG A 234 -5.27 1.96 29.53
N ARG A 235 -4.44 2.93 29.10
CA ARG A 235 -4.67 4.35 29.33
C ARG A 235 -5.81 4.91 28.47
N VAL A 236 -6.00 4.37 27.26
CA VAL A 236 -6.92 4.94 26.27
C VAL A 236 -8.15 4.05 26.00
N ALA A 237 -8.20 2.84 26.58
CA ALA A 237 -9.36 1.96 26.56
C ALA A 237 -10.35 2.37 27.67
#